data_d30ee5fab46630d0ceab261358f0ab8d
#
_entry.id   d30ee5fab46630d0ceab261358f0ab8d
#
_cell.length_a   1.000
_cell.length_b   1.000
_cell.length_c   1.000
_cell.angle_alpha   90.00
_cell.angle_beta   90.00
_cell.angle_gamma   90.00
#
_symmetry.space_group_name_H-M   'P 1'
#
loop_
_entity.id
_entity.type
_entity.pdbx_description
1 polymer ?
#
loop_
_entity_poly.entity_id
_entity_poly.type
_entity_poly.pdbx_seq_one_letter_code
_entity_poly.pdbx_strand_id
1 'polypeptide(L)'
;MNKSKLHKITAVLLALLFWQTAAMILNRSFLLSSPVEVLKALLELGLSSVFWTGMWKSVCKILLGFLTGAGVGIFLAGLSYRFKLFEIYISPYIMVIRSIPVASFVIIILIWLGGGGLSLFVCFFMVMPIFYANTLEGLKSVDVKMLQMAKIFEMSNNAKLIYIYLPALESFLLSASVASIGIAFKSGIAAEVIGRPKDTLGFFLFDAKMYLDTSKVFAITLTVIICSAVFERLAVLMIKRFFYMIKRIY
;
A
#
# COMPACT_ATOMS: atom_id res chain seq x y z
N MET A 1 25.62 22.51 -1.83
CA MET A 1 24.29 21.99 -1.47
C MET A 1 23.33 22.29 -2.63
N ASN A 2 22.65 21.28 -3.19
CA ASN A 2 21.90 21.42 -4.45
C ASN A 2 20.68 22.34 -4.20
N LYS A 3 20.49 23.42 -4.97
CA LYS A 3 19.40 24.41 -4.82
C LYS A 3 18.02 23.73 -4.65
N SER A 4 17.77 22.64 -5.37
CA SER A 4 16.54 21.84 -5.23
C SER A 4 16.35 21.20 -3.83
N LYS A 5 17.42 20.77 -3.16
CA LYS A 5 17.33 20.24 -1.79
C LYS A 5 17.03 21.36 -0.77
N LEU A 6 17.62 22.54 -0.98
CA LEU A 6 17.37 23.70 -0.13
C LEU A 6 15.89 24.12 -0.20
N HIS A 7 15.33 24.24 -1.41
CA HIS A 7 13.91 24.58 -1.58
C HIS A 7 12.96 23.54 -0.95
N LYS A 8 13.29 22.25 -1.00
CA LYS A 8 12.49 21.20 -0.32
C LYS A 8 12.53 21.36 1.20
N ILE A 9 13.71 21.65 1.76
CA ILE A 9 13.85 21.85 3.22
C ILE A 9 13.10 23.10 3.66
N THR A 10 13.22 24.22 2.93
CA THR A 10 12.49 25.46 3.24
C THR A 10 10.98 25.26 3.16
N ALA A 11 10.47 24.50 2.17
CA ALA A 11 9.04 24.20 2.05
C ALA A 11 8.52 23.40 3.26
N VAL A 12 9.26 22.40 3.73
CA VAL A 12 8.91 21.62 4.93
C VAL A 12 8.93 22.50 6.18
N LEU A 13 9.96 23.34 6.35
CA LEU A 13 10.04 24.27 7.49
C LEU A 13 8.90 25.28 7.50
N LEU A 14 8.54 25.84 6.35
CA LEU A 14 7.40 26.76 6.24
C LEU A 14 6.08 26.04 6.59
N ALA A 15 5.88 24.81 6.14
CA ALA A 15 4.69 24.03 6.47
C ALA A 15 4.60 23.75 7.99
N LEU A 16 5.72 23.40 8.64
CA LEU A 16 5.77 23.18 10.08
C LEU A 16 5.54 24.47 10.86
N LEU A 17 6.09 25.60 10.42
CA LEU A 17 5.85 26.90 11.03
C LEU A 17 4.38 27.32 10.89
N PHE A 18 3.80 27.14 9.71
CA PHE A 18 2.37 27.40 9.50
C PHE A 18 1.49 26.54 10.41
N TRP A 19 1.79 25.24 10.53
CA TRP A 19 1.07 24.35 11.43
C TRP A 19 1.23 24.77 12.89
N GLN A 20 2.45 25.09 13.34
CA GLN A 20 2.70 25.57 14.71
C GLN A 20 1.95 26.87 15.01
N THR A 21 1.98 27.85 14.11
CA THR A 21 1.26 29.13 14.29
C THR A 21 -0.27 28.93 14.30
N ALA A 22 -0.80 28.06 13.44
CA ALA A 22 -2.23 27.72 13.45
C ALA A 22 -2.65 27.07 14.78
N ALA A 23 -1.86 26.14 15.30
CA ALA A 23 -2.11 25.50 16.59
C ALA A 23 -2.08 26.50 17.76
N MET A 24 -1.13 27.46 17.75
CA MET A 24 -1.03 28.52 18.75
C MET A 24 -2.23 29.48 18.71
N ILE A 25 -2.68 29.87 17.50
CA ILE A 25 -3.85 30.76 17.32
C ILE A 25 -5.12 30.09 17.83
N LEU A 26 -5.33 28.82 17.53
CA LEU A 26 -6.49 28.06 18.00
C LEU A 26 -6.48 27.86 19.52
N ASN A 27 -5.31 27.79 20.13
CA ASN A 27 -5.04 27.60 21.57
C ASN A 27 -5.93 26.50 22.23
N ARG A 28 -6.21 25.46 21.48
CA ARG A 28 -7.03 24.30 21.90
C ARG A 28 -6.41 23.03 21.34
N SER A 29 -5.59 22.35 22.13
CA SER A 29 -4.84 21.14 21.71
C SER A 29 -5.75 19.99 21.25
N PHE A 30 -6.98 19.93 21.77
CA PHE A 30 -7.97 18.89 21.35
C PHE A 30 -8.52 19.13 19.92
N LEU A 31 -8.44 20.35 19.37
CA LEU A 31 -8.83 20.64 18.00
C LEU A 31 -7.64 20.47 17.04
N LEU A 32 -6.50 21.05 17.40
CA LEU A 32 -5.29 20.97 16.60
C LEU A 32 -4.07 20.97 17.51
N SER A 33 -3.45 19.80 17.66
CA SER A 33 -2.20 19.68 18.39
C SER A 33 -1.04 20.27 17.62
N SER A 34 -0.13 20.92 18.35
CA SER A 34 1.08 21.49 17.77
C SER A 34 2.08 20.40 17.35
N PRO A 35 2.97 20.63 16.37
CA PRO A 35 4.05 19.70 16.04
C PRO A 35 4.90 19.26 17.23
N VAL A 36 5.10 20.13 18.21
CA VAL A 36 5.87 19.84 19.43
C VAL A 36 5.13 18.83 20.33
N GLU A 37 3.81 19.00 20.49
CA GLU A 37 2.97 18.06 21.24
C GLU A 37 2.90 16.68 20.55
N VAL A 38 2.79 16.68 19.23
CA VAL A 38 2.83 15.44 18.43
C VAL A 38 4.16 14.70 18.59
N LEU A 39 5.28 15.44 18.59
CA LEU A 39 6.60 14.84 18.79
C LEU A 39 6.73 14.24 20.19
N LYS A 40 6.25 14.94 21.24
CA LYS A 40 6.22 14.41 22.61
C LYS A 40 5.39 13.13 22.70
N ALA A 41 4.17 13.14 22.14
CA ALA A 41 3.30 11.96 22.09
C ALA A 41 3.95 10.79 21.33
N LEU A 42 4.69 11.07 20.25
CA LEU A 42 5.43 10.06 19.49
C LEU A 42 6.56 9.43 20.34
N LEU A 43 7.28 10.24 21.13
CA LEU A 43 8.31 9.75 22.03
C LEU A 43 7.70 8.90 23.15
N GLU A 44 6.60 9.33 23.77
CA GLU A 44 5.88 8.55 24.79
C GLU A 44 5.41 7.20 24.24
N LEU A 45 4.77 7.19 23.06
CA LEU A 45 4.37 5.96 22.39
C LEU A 45 5.57 5.07 22.07
N GLY A 46 6.69 5.66 21.65
CA GLY A 46 7.93 4.95 21.35
C GLY A 46 8.56 4.22 22.54
N LEU A 47 8.26 4.65 23.77
CA LEU A 47 8.69 3.98 25.00
C LEU A 47 7.77 2.80 25.39
N SER A 48 6.60 2.68 24.79
CA SER A 48 5.61 1.65 25.12
C SER A 48 5.86 0.37 24.32
N SER A 49 6.13 -0.75 24.99
CA SER A 49 6.22 -2.07 24.35
C SER A 49 4.91 -2.51 23.71
N VAL A 50 3.78 -2.13 24.29
CA VAL A 50 2.44 -2.43 23.79
C VAL A 50 2.21 -1.73 22.44
N PHE A 51 2.69 -0.51 22.27
CA PHE A 51 2.60 0.21 20.99
C PHE A 51 3.39 -0.50 19.88
N TRP A 52 4.62 -0.93 20.16
CA TRP A 52 5.44 -1.64 19.18
C TRP A 52 4.85 -2.99 18.78
N THR A 53 4.32 -3.76 19.73
CA THR A 53 3.63 -5.01 19.42
C THR A 53 2.39 -4.79 18.57
N GLY A 54 1.60 -3.75 18.87
CA GLY A 54 0.43 -3.38 18.07
C GLY A 54 0.80 -2.90 16.67
N MET A 55 1.83 -2.08 16.56
CA MET A 55 2.37 -1.64 15.27
C MET A 55 2.79 -2.85 14.41
N TRP A 56 3.53 -3.79 15.00
CA TRP A 56 3.97 -4.99 14.29
C TRP A 56 2.79 -5.87 13.84
N LYS A 57 1.79 -6.08 14.70
CA LYS A 57 0.56 -6.82 14.35
C LYS A 57 -0.16 -6.18 13.15
N SER A 58 -0.35 -4.86 13.15
CA SER A 58 -0.99 -4.14 12.04
C SER A 58 -0.18 -4.26 10.75
N VAL A 59 1.12 -3.97 10.83
CA VAL A 59 2.02 -4.04 9.67
C VAL A 59 2.03 -5.44 9.07
N CYS A 60 2.19 -6.50 9.87
CA CYS A 60 2.17 -7.88 9.36
C CYS A 60 0.87 -8.23 8.63
N LYS A 61 -0.30 -7.87 9.18
CA LYS A 61 -1.61 -8.13 8.54
C LYS A 61 -1.76 -7.37 7.23
N ILE A 62 -1.36 -6.09 7.20
CA ILE A 62 -1.39 -5.27 6.00
C ILE A 62 -0.44 -5.85 4.94
N LEU A 63 0.76 -6.25 5.32
CA LEU A 63 1.73 -6.86 4.42
C LEU A 63 1.24 -8.19 3.85
N LEU A 64 0.67 -9.06 4.68
CA LEU A 64 0.09 -10.33 4.21
C LEU A 64 -1.05 -10.07 3.23
N GLY A 65 -1.95 -9.11 3.53
CA GLY A 65 -3.01 -8.71 2.62
C GLY A 65 -2.47 -8.15 1.30
N PHE A 66 -1.42 -7.32 1.36
CA PHE A 66 -0.74 -6.79 0.19
C PHE A 66 -0.11 -7.91 -0.67
N LEU A 67 0.68 -8.79 -0.08
CA LEU A 67 1.37 -9.86 -0.81
C LEU A 67 0.40 -10.85 -1.43
N THR A 68 -0.64 -11.27 -0.69
CA THR A 68 -1.67 -12.16 -1.21
C THR A 68 -2.50 -11.49 -2.30
N GLY A 69 -2.88 -10.22 -2.12
CA GLY A 69 -3.59 -9.43 -3.13
C GLY A 69 -2.77 -9.23 -4.41
N ALA A 70 -1.49 -8.90 -4.27
CA ALA A 70 -0.56 -8.78 -5.40
C ALA A 70 -0.40 -10.12 -6.14
N GLY A 71 -0.15 -11.20 -5.42
CA GLY A 71 0.02 -12.53 -6.00
C GLY A 71 -1.21 -13.00 -6.77
N VAL A 72 -2.40 -12.89 -6.16
CA VAL A 72 -3.67 -13.25 -6.81
C VAL A 72 -3.95 -12.33 -8.00
N GLY A 73 -3.72 -11.03 -7.88
CA GLY A 73 -3.88 -10.06 -8.98
C GLY A 73 -3.01 -10.40 -10.19
N ILE A 74 -1.73 -10.69 -9.97
CA ILE A 74 -0.79 -11.13 -11.03
C ILE A 74 -1.26 -12.44 -11.67
N PHE A 75 -1.65 -13.42 -10.85
CA PHE A 75 -2.12 -14.72 -11.33
C PHE A 75 -3.38 -14.60 -12.21
N LEU A 76 -4.38 -13.85 -11.74
CA LEU A 76 -5.62 -13.60 -12.51
C LEU A 76 -5.34 -12.84 -13.81
N ALA A 77 -4.40 -11.89 -13.80
CA ALA A 77 -3.98 -11.18 -15.01
C ALA A 77 -3.32 -12.11 -16.03
N GLY A 78 -2.48 -13.03 -15.58
CA GLY A 78 -1.88 -14.07 -16.42
C GLY A 78 -2.92 -14.98 -17.06
N LEU A 79 -3.92 -15.43 -16.29
CA LEU A 79 -5.05 -16.20 -16.83
C LEU A 79 -5.88 -15.41 -17.85
N SER A 80 -6.17 -14.15 -17.54
CA SER A 80 -6.90 -13.26 -18.45
C SER A 80 -6.15 -13.01 -19.75
N TYR A 81 -4.84 -12.87 -19.70
CA TYR A 81 -4.01 -12.71 -20.89
C TYR A 81 -4.01 -14.00 -21.75
N ARG A 82 -3.97 -15.16 -21.12
CA ARG A 82 -3.94 -16.47 -21.80
C ARG A 82 -5.31 -16.84 -22.37
N PHE A 83 -6.40 -16.56 -21.64
CA PHE A 83 -7.76 -16.99 -21.97
C PHE A 83 -8.69 -15.78 -22.07
N LYS A 84 -9.04 -15.39 -23.30
CA LYS A 84 -9.89 -14.21 -23.54
C LYS A 84 -11.29 -14.33 -22.91
N LEU A 85 -11.86 -15.53 -22.87
CA LEU A 85 -13.14 -15.78 -22.20
C LEU A 85 -13.03 -15.51 -20.69
N PHE A 86 -11.92 -15.91 -20.05
CA PHE A 86 -11.70 -15.65 -18.64
C PHE A 86 -11.62 -14.13 -18.35
N GLU A 87 -10.95 -13.36 -19.21
CA GLU A 87 -10.91 -11.90 -19.10
C GLU A 87 -12.32 -11.29 -19.13
N ILE A 88 -13.16 -11.74 -20.07
CA ILE A 88 -14.54 -11.23 -20.24
C ILE A 88 -15.35 -11.49 -18.97
N TYR A 89 -15.24 -12.68 -18.38
CA TYR A 89 -16.01 -13.02 -17.18
C TYR A 89 -15.48 -12.40 -15.91
N ILE A 90 -14.15 -12.28 -15.72
CA ILE A 90 -13.57 -11.74 -14.47
C ILE A 90 -13.62 -10.20 -14.41
N SER A 91 -13.57 -9.51 -15.56
CA SER A 91 -13.51 -8.05 -15.64
C SER A 91 -14.64 -7.33 -14.89
N PRO A 92 -15.92 -7.74 -14.98
CA PRO A 92 -16.99 -7.10 -14.22
C PRO A 92 -16.79 -7.19 -12.70
N TYR A 93 -16.31 -8.33 -12.20
CA TYR A 93 -16.06 -8.51 -10.76
C TYR A 93 -14.92 -7.61 -10.26
N ILE A 94 -13.84 -7.51 -11.02
CA ILE A 94 -12.74 -6.59 -10.73
C ILE A 94 -13.23 -5.14 -10.70
N MET A 95 -14.09 -4.74 -11.66
CA MET A 95 -14.68 -3.41 -11.70
C MET A 95 -15.54 -3.14 -10.47
N VAL A 96 -16.40 -4.07 -10.09
CA VAL A 96 -17.25 -3.94 -8.88
C VAL A 96 -16.39 -3.77 -7.64
N ILE A 97 -15.38 -4.62 -7.43
CA ILE A 97 -14.49 -4.55 -6.26
C ILE A 97 -13.81 -3.16 -6.18
N ARG A 98 -13.35 -2.61 -7.30
CA ARG A 98 -12.72 -1.27 -7.35
C ARG A 98 -13.69 -0.13 -7.03
N SER A 99 -14.98 -0.33 -7.27
CA SER A 99 -16.01 0.71 -7.13
C SER A 99 -16.65 0.73 -5.74
N ILE A 100 -16.49 -0.32 -4.94
CA ILE A 100 -17.09 -0.42 -3.61
C ILE A 100 -16.39 0.57 -2.67
N PRO A 101 -17.11 1.45 -1.95
CA PRO A 101 -16.53 2.29 -0.91
C PRO A 101 -15.87 1.44 0.18
N VAL A 102 -14.63 1.79 0.54
CA VAL A 102 -13.84 1.03 1.53
C VAL A 102 -14.60 0.82 2.84
N ALA A 103 -15.29 1.84 3.34
CA ALA A 103 -16.05 1.76 4.59
C ALA A 103 -17.17 0.70 4.54
N SER A 104 -17.95 0.65 3.46
CA SER A 104 -18.99 -0.35 3.26
C SER A 104 -18.41 -1.75 3.18
N PHE A 105 -17.28 -1.89 2.49
CA PHE A 105 -16.58 -3.16 2.34
C PHE A 105 -16.06 -3.68 3.68
N VAL A 106 -15.49 -2.80 4.50
CA VAL A 106 -15.03 -3.10 5.86
C VAL A 106 -16.18 -3.66 6.73
N ILE A 107 -17.36 -3.03 6.67
CA ILE A 107 -18.51 -3.45 7.46
C ILE A 107 -18.99 -4.86 7.04
N ILE A 108 -19.04 -5.12 5.74
CA ILE A 108 -19.44 -6.45 5.22
C ILE A 108 -18.46 -7.53 5.70
N ILE A 109 -17.16 -7.29 5.57
CA ILE A 109 -16.14 -8.24 6.02
C ILE A 109 -16.17 -8.42 7.54
N LEU A 110 -16.41 -7.35 8.29
CA LEU A 110 -16.53 -7.40 9.75
C LEU A 110 -17.67 -8.32 10.19
N ILE A 111 -18.81 -8.26 9.51
CA ILE A 111 -19.97 -9.13 9.80
C ILE A 111 -19.63 -10.60 9.52
N TRP A 112 -18.89 -10.89 8.45
CA TRP A 112 -18.58 -12.27 8.05
C TRP A 112 -17.44 -12.90 8.83
N LEU A 113 -16.37 -12.16 9.09
CA LEU A 113 -15.09 -12.70 9.60
C LEU A 113 -14.73 -12.18 11.00
N GLY A 114 -15.50 -11.22 11.53
CA GLY A 114 -15.14 -10.55 12.78
C GLY A 114 -13.91 -9.64 12.64
N GLY A 115 -13.41 -9.10 13.76
CA GLY A 115 -12.34 -8.10 13.76
C GLY A 115 -10.92 -8.64 13.51
N GLY A 116 -10.67 -9.94 13.73
CA GLY A 116 -9.32 -10.49 13.82
C GLY A 116 -8.50 -10.49 12.52
N GLY A 117 -9.14 -10.67 11.37
CA GLY A 117 -8.49 -10.70 10.05
C GLY A 117 -8.83 -9.52 9.14
N LEU A 118 -9.56 -8.54 9.66
CA LEU A 118 -10.22 -7.49 8.87
C LEU A 118 -9.25 -6.69 8.01
N SER A 119 -8.14 -6.20 8.57
CA SER A 119 -7.16 -5.41 7.83
C SER A 119 -6.49 -6.23 6.71
N LEU A 120 -6.25 -7.52 6.92
CA LEU A 120 -5.69 -8.41 5.90
C LEU A 120 -6.63 -8.52 4.69
N PHE A 121 -7.90 -8.86 4.92
CA PHE A 121 -8.86 -9.04 3.83
C PHE A 121 -9.15 -7.73 3.09
N VAL A 122 -9.31 -6.63 3.83
CA VAL A 122 -9.51 -5.31 3.21
C VAL A 122 -8.31 -4.94 2.33
N CYS A 123 -7.09 -5.10 2.82
CA CYS A 123 -5.89 -4.86 2.02
C CYS A 123 -5.82 -5.76 0.79
N PHE A 124 -6.12 -7.06 0.93
CA PHE A 124 -6.18 -8.00 -0.19
C PHE A 124 -7.09 -7.50 -1.31
N PHE A 125 -8.33 -7.15 -0.99
CA PHE A 125 -9.31 -6.72 -1.98
C PHE A 125 -9.00 -5.33 -2.57
N MET A 126 -8.31 -4.46 -1.84
CA MET A 126 -7.90 -3.15 -2.37
C MET A 126 -6.68 -3.26 -3.29
N VAL A 127 -5.76 -4.18 -3.01
CA VAL A 127 -4.50 -4.36 -3.75
C VAL A 127 -4.69 -5.21 -5.01
N MET A 128 -5.46 -6.30 -4.91
CA MET A 128 -5.63 -7.28 -5.98
C MET A 128 -6.07 -6.68 -7.32
N PRO A 129 -7.09 -5.79 -7.40
CA PRO A 129 -7.50 -5.19 -8.67
C PRO A 129 -6.43 -4.29 -9.30
N ILE A 130 -5.61 -3.63 -8.46
CA ILE A 130 -4.53 -2.74 -8.94
C ILE A 130 -3.46 -3.58 -9.64
N PHE A 131 -3.01 -4.66 -9.00
CA PHE A 131 -2.05 -5.58 -9.59
C PHE A 131 -2.61 -6.29 -10.81
N TYR A 132 -3.88 -6.72 -10.78
CA TYR A 132 -4.55 -7.31 -11.95
C TYR A 132 -4.50 -6.38 -13.16
N ALA A 133 -4.96 -5.13 -13.00
CA ALA A 133 -5.03 -4.18 -14.09
C ALA A 133 -3.64 -3.85 -14.66
N ASN A 134 -2.68 -3.50 -13.80
CA ASN A 134 -1.33 -3.16 -14.24
C ASN A 134 -0.61 -4.34 -14.88
N THR A 135 -0.74 -5.55 -14.31
CA THR A 135 -0.10 -6.74 -14.88
C THR A 135 -0.71 -7.10 -16.24
N LEU A 136 -2.04 -7.05 -16.36
CA LEU A 136 -2.72 -7.34 -17.62
C LEU A 136 -2.33 -6.33 -18.71
N GLU A 137 -2.25 -5.04 -18.36
CA GLU A 137 -1.80 -3.99 -19.26
C GLU A 137 -0.34 -4.20 -19.67
N GLY A 138 0.54 -4.54 -18.73
CA GLY A 138 1.92 -4.87 -19.02
C GLY A 138 2.10 -6.08 -19.94
N LEU A 139 1.29 -7.13 -19.75
CA LEU A 139 1.30 -8.29 -20.64
C LEU A 139 0.81 -7.91 -22.06
N LYS A 140 -0.20 -7.05 -22.17
CA LYS A 140 -0.73 -6.59 -23.46
C LYS A 140 0.16 -5.57 -24.18
N SER A 141 1.05 -4.89 -23.46
CA SER A 141 1.98 -3.91 -24.03
C SER A 141 3.16 -4.52 -24.78
N VAL A 142 3.32 -5.84 -24.71
CA VAL A 142 4.41 -6.55 -25.42
C VAL A 142 4.25 -6.39 -26.93
N ASP A 143 5.31 -5.96 -27.61
CA ASP A 143 5.34 -5.78 -29.06
C ASP A 143 5.09 -7.10 -29.81
N VAL A 144 4.08 -7.10 -30.66
CA VAL A 144 3.71 -8.26 -31.50
C VAL A 144 4.90 -8.72 -32.36
N LYS A 145 5.75 -7.79 -32.82
CA LYS A 145 6.96 -8.12 -33.61
C LYS A 145 7.93 -8.96 -32.81
N MET A 146 8.12 -8.66 -31.49
CA MET A 146 8.96 -9.49 -30.62
C MET A 146 8.39 -10.90 -30.47
N LEU A 147 7.08 -11.05 -30.38
CA LEU A 147 6.42 -12.36 -30.30
C LEU A 147 6.53 -13.14 -31.61
N GLN A 148 6.45 -12.45 -32.77
CA GLN A 148 6.66 -13.06 -34.09
C GLN A 148 8.11 -13.53 -34.25
N MET A 149 9.08 -12.70 -33.86
CA MET A 149 10.50 -13.06 -33.84
C MET A 149 10.75 -14.29 -32.95
N ALA A 150 10.19 -14.29 -31.72
CA ALA A 150 10.30 -15.43 -30.82
C ALA A 150 9.69 -16.72 -31.37
N LYS A 151 8.69 -16.62 -32.26
CA LYS A 151 8.10 -17.76 -32.97
C LYS A 151 9.03 -18.28 -34.05
N ILE A 152 9.64 -17.37 -34.86
CA ILE A 152 10.58 -17.74 -35.93
C ILE A 152 11.81 -18.43 -35.37
N PHE A 153 12.33 -17.96 -34.21
CA PHE A 153 13.48 -18.55 -33.53
C PHE A 153 13.12 -19.76 -32.64
N GLU A 154 11.85 -20.24 -32.71
CA GLU A 154 11.35 -21.38 -31.94
C GLU A 154 11.65 -21.27 -30.42
N MET A 155 11.60 -20.05 -29.88
CA MET A 155 11.89 -19.83 -28.45
C MET A 155 10.93 -20.64 -27.59
N SER A 156 11.47 -21.30 -26.55
CA SER A 156 10.65 -22.02 -25.56
C SER A 156 9.74 -21.05 -24.78
N ASN A 157 8.67 -21.56 -24.21
CA ASN A 157 7.73 -20.73 -23.42
C ASN A 157 8.44 -20.08 -22.20
N ASN A 158 9.37 -20.79 -21.56
CA ASN A 158 10.15 -20.23 -20.46
C ASN A 158 11.07 -19.10 -20.93
N ALA A 159 11.71 -19.24 -22.10
CA ALA A 159 12.52 -18.19 -22.67
C ALA A 159 11.67 -16.95 -23.02
N LYS A 160 10.50 -17.12 -23.62
CA LYS A 160 9.55 -16.01 -23.88
C LYS A 160 9.14 -15.31 -22.58
N LEU A 161 8.85 -16.07 -21.52
CA LEU A 161 8.50 -15.49 -20.22
C LEU A 161 9.64 -14.62 -19.68
N ILE A 162 10.85 -15.13 -19.70
CA ILE A 162 12.03 -14.47 -19.08
C ILE A 162 12.50 -13.28 -19.92
N TYR A 163 12.58 -13.42 -21.26
CA TYR A 163 13.22 -12.42 -22.12
C TYR A 163 12.24 -11.39 -22.71
N ILE A 164 10.95 -11.70 -22.78
CA ILE A 164 9.95 -10.82 -23.40
C ILE A 164 8.97 -10.29 -22.35
N TYR A 165 8.27 -11.18 -21.66
CA TYR A 165 7.18 -10.77 -20.77
C TYR A 165 7.68 -10.15 -19.47
N LEU A 166 8.66 -10.76 -18.77
CA LEU A 166 9.15 -10.22 -17.52
C LEU A 166 9.74 -8.80 -17.66
N PRO A 167 10.63 -8.50 -18.64
CA PRO A 167 11.13 -7.14 -18.81
C PRO A 167 10.01 -6.12 -19.08
N ALA A 168 8.99 -6.50 -19.86
CA ALA A 168 7.84 -5.63 -20.12
C ALA A 168 7.03 -5.34 -18.85
N LEU A 169 6.95 -6.30 -17.92
CA LEU A 169 6.21 -6.16 -16.67
C LEU A 169 6.90 -5.29 -15.62
N GLU A 170 8.21 -5.03 -15.71
CA GLU A 170 8.98 -4.33 -14.67
C GLU A 170 8.35 -2.99 -14.29
N SER A 171 8.10 -2.11 -15.26
CA SER A 171 7.54 -0.78 -15.02
C SER A 171 6.11 -0.83 -14.48
N PHE A 172 5.31 -1.76 -14.94
CA PHE A 172 3.93 -1.93 -14.51
C PHE A 172 3.83 -2.46 -13.08
N LEU A 173 4.67 -3.44 -12.71
CA LEU A 173 4.72 -3.97 -11.35
C LEU A 173 5.27 -2.95 -10.36
N LEU A 174 6.26 -2.13 -10.75
CA LEU A 174 6.73 -1.01 -9.94
C LEU A 174 5.61 0.01 -9.71
N SER A 175 4.91 0.42 -10.76
CA SER A 175 3.79 1.37 -10.68
C SER A 175 2.65 0.81 -9.82
N ALA A 176 2.28 -0.46 -10.00
CA ALA A 176 1.28 -1.13 -9.19
C ALA A 176 1.66 -1.15 -7.71
N SER A 177 2.93 -1.45 -7.39
CA SER A 177 3.42 -1.50 -6.01
C SER A 177 3.35 -0.12 -5.33
N VAL A 178 3.88 0.92 -5.97
CA VAL A 178 3.85 2.29 -5.44
C VAL A 178 2.41 2.77 -5.22
N ALA A 179 1.53 2.54 -6.20
CA ALA A 179 0.13 2.96 -6.10
C ALA A 179 -0.63 2.21 -4.99
N SER A 180 -0.39 0.90 -4.84
CA SER A 180 -1.19 0.05 -3.95
C SER A 180 -0.71 0.06 -2.50
N ILE A 181 0.58 0.31 -2.20
CA ILE A 181 1.09 0.30 -0.82
C ILE A 181 0.41 1.39 0.02
N GLY A 182 0.35 2.62 -0.49
CA GLY A 182 -0.34 3.71 0.21
C GLY A 182 -1.82 3.40 0.45
N ILE A 183 -2.49 2.77 -0.52
CA ILE A 183 -3.89 2.34 -0.40
C ILE A 183 -4.01 1.22 0.64
N ALA A 184 -3.13 0.23 0.64
CA ALA A 184 -3.12 -0.87 1.60
C ALA A 184 -3.02 -0.37 3.05
N PHE A 185 -2.06 0.53 3.33
CA PHE A 185 -1.92 1.09 4.68
C PHE A 185 -3.13 1.94 5.08
N LYS A 186 -3.63 2.82 4.20
CA LYS A 186 -4.81 3.64 4.50
C LYS A 186 -6.05 2.77 4.76
N SER A 187 -6.34 1.81 3.88
CA SER A 187 -7.52 0.95 4.01
C SER A 187 -7.38 -0.06 5.16
N GLY A 188 -6.20 -0.60 5.39
CA GLY A 188 -5.94 -1.53 6.48
C GLY A 188 -6.11 -0.89 7.86
N ILE A 189 -5.53 0.30 8.05
CA ILE A 189 -5.72 1.05 9.31
C ILE A 189 -7.17 1.52 9.47
N ALA A 190 -7.84 1.99 8.41
CA ALA A 190 -9.26 2.33 8.46
C ALA A 190 -10.12 1.13 8.86
N ALA A 191 -9.81 -0.06 8.35
CA ALA A 191 -10.46 -1.30 8.74
C ALA A 191 -10.26 -1.62 10.24
N GLU A 192 -9.03 -1.44 10.76
CA GLU A 192 -8.77 -1.63 12.18
C GLU A 192 -9.46 -0.59 13.06
N VAL A 193 -9.61 0.66 12.62
CA VAL A 193 -10.36 1.70 13.34
C VAL A 193 -11.84 1.35 13.45
N ILE A 194 -12.42 0.80 12.38
CA ILE A 194 -13.84 0.41 12.34
C ILE A 194 -14.05 -0.89 13.13
N GLY A 195 -13.24 -1.89 12.90
CA GLY A 195 -13.36 -3.23 13.49
C GLY A 195 -12.79 -3.35 14.92
N ARG A 196 -12.00 -2.41 15.34
CA ARG A 196 -11.39 -2.29 16.68
C ARG A 196 -10.73 -3.57 17.21
N PRO A 197 -9.91 -4.28 16.42
CA PRO A 197 -9.16 -5.42 16.93
C PRO A 197 -8.16 -4.95 17.98
N LYS A 198 -8.17 -5.55 19.17
CA LYS A 198 -7.28 -5.17 20.27
C LYS A 198 -5.80 -5.22 19.86
N ASP A 199 -5.02 -4.34 20.47
CA ASP A 199 -3.57 -4.24 20.25
C ASP A 199 -3.18 -4.08 18.77
N THR A 200 -3.78 -3.12 18.08
CA THR A 200 -3.44 -2.72 16.72
C THR A 200 -3.32 -1.20 16.60
N LEU A 201 -2.65 -0.70 15.55
CA LEU A 201 -2.53 0.75 15.32
C LEU A 201 -3.91 1.42 15.18
N GLY A 202 -4.84 0.76 14.48
CA GLY A 202 -6.20 1.28 14.33
C GLY A 202 -6.97 1.30 15.65
N PHE A 203 -6.74 0.33 16.55
CA PHE A 203 -7.31 0.35 17.90
C PHE A 203 -6.78 1.54 18.71
N PHE A 204 -5.46 1.77 18.73
CA PHE A 204 -4.87 2.91 19.43
C PHE A 204 -5.34 4.25 18.86
N LEU A 205 -5.53 4.33 17.56
CA LEU A 205 -6.04 5.53 16.89
C LEU A 205 -7.50 5.80 17.27
N PHE A 206 -8.31 4.75 17.35
CA PHE A 206 -9.69 4.86 17.83
C PHE A 206 -9.76 5.27 19.30
N ASP A 207 -8.90 4.68 20.14
CA ASP A 207 -8.82 4.98 21.57
C ASP A 207 -8.40 6.45 21.80
N ALA A 208 -7.34 6.90 21.13
CA ALA A 208 -6.91 8.29 21.17
C ALA A 208 -8.03 9.28 20.75
N LYS A 209 -8.82 8.92 19.72
CA LYS A 209 -10.00 9.68 19.31
C LYS A 209 -11.06 9.74 20.42
N MET A 210 -11.34 8.63 21.11
CA MET A 210 -12.34 8.59 22.18
C MET A 210 -11.99 9.46 23.37
N TYR A 211 -10.68 9.58 23.69
CA TYR A 211 -10.19 10.46 24.74
C TYR A 211 -9.88 11.90 24.26
N LEU A 212 -10.20 12.23 22.99
CA LEU A 212 -9.90 13.54 22.38
C LEU A 212 -8.41 13.90 22.46
N ASP A 213 -7.53 12.89 22.50
CA ASP A 213 -6.07 13.06 22.50
C ASP A 213 -5.58 13.21 21.06
N THR A 214 -5.74 14.41 20.53
CA THR A 214 -5.38 14.72 19.14
C THR A 214 -3.87 14.57 18.91
N SER A 215 -3.04 14.80 19.94
CA SER A 215 -1.58 14.62 19.83
C SER A 215 -1.23 13.17 19.50
N LYS A 216 -1.85 12.19 20.19
CA LYS A 216 -1.68 10.77 19.89
C LYS A 216 -2.26 10.38 18.55
N VAL A 217 -3.40 10.94 18.14
CA VAL A 217 -3.98 10.70 16.80
C VAL A 217 -2.98 11.07 15.72
N PHE A 218 -2.37 12.26 15.80
CA PHE A 218 -1.35 12.69 14.83
C PHE A 218 -0.06 11.86 14.92
N ALA A 219 0.39 11.50 16.13
CA ALA A 219 1.59 10.68 16.34
C ALA A 219 1.43 9.28 15.73
N ILE A 220 0.29 8.62 15.94
CA ILE A 220 -0.01 7.31 15.34
C ILE A 220 -0.12 7.44 13.82
N THR A 221 -0.78 8.48 13.33
CA THR A 221 -0.89 8.74 11.88
C THR A 221 0.50 8.94 11.25
N LEU A 222 1.39 9.67 11.91
CA LEU A 222 2.78 9.84 11.46
C LEU A 222 3.52 8.50 11.43
N THR A 223 3.33 7.65 12.45
CA THR A 223 3.88 6.29 12.46
C THR A 223 3.40 5.47 11.26
N VAL A 224 2.11 5.52 10.93
CA VAL A 224 1.55 4.83 9.75
C VAL A 224 2.19 5.33 8.45
N ILE A 225 2.37 6.65 8.31
CA ILE A 225 3.03 7.26 7.14
C ILE A 225 4.47 6.78 7.02
N ILE A 226 5.22 6.76 8.14
CA ILE A 226 6.61 6.27 8.14
C ILE A 226 6.66 4.78 7.76
N CYS A 227 5.82 3.94 8.35
CA CYS A 227 5.75 2.51 8.02
C CYS A 227 5.43 2.30 6.54
N SER A 228 4.43 3.01 6.00
CA SER A 228 4.06 2.95 4.58
C SER A 228 5.23 3.36 3.68
N ALA A 229 5.91 4.47 3.98
CA ALA A 229 7.04 4.96 3.18
C ALA A 229 8.26 4.02 3.23
N VAL A 230 8.55 3.43 4.40
CA VAL A 230 9.62 2.43 4.54
C VAL A 230 9.28 1.19 3.71
N PHE A 231 8.05 0.71 3.82
CA PHE A 231 7.62 -0.46 3.08
C PHE A 231 7.61 -0.23 1.56
N GLU A 232 7.17 0.93 1.10
CA GLU A 232 7.22 1.31 -0.31
C GLU A 232 8.65 1.27 -0.85
N ARG A 233 9.60 1.87 -0.12
CA ARG A 233 11.02 1.83 -0.51
C ARG A 233 11.57 0.40 -0.58
N LEU A 234 11.25 -0.42 0.42
CA LEU A 234 11.69 -1.82 0.45
C LEU A 234 11.09 -2.61 -0.72
N ALA A 235 9.80 -2.48 -1.00
CA ALA A 235 9.14 -3.16 -2.10
C ALA A 235 9.74 -2.76 -3.47
N VAL A 236 9.95 -1.46 -3.69
CA VAL A 236 10.59 -0.95 -4.92
C VAL A 236 12.01 -1.48 -5.07
N LEU A 237 12.79 -1.50 -3.98
CA LEU A 237 14.15 -2.05 -3.99
C LEU A 237 14.16 -3.56 -4.29
N MET A 238 13.25 -4.32 -3.67
CA MET A 238 13.14 -5.77 -3.91
C MET A 238 12.77 -6.07 -5.36
N ILE A 239 11.79 -5.37 -5.92
CA ILE A 239 11.37 -5.54 -7.32
C ILE A 239 12.53 -5.20 -8.27
N LYS A 240 13.17 -4.03 -8.09
CA LYS A 240 14.33 -3.65 -8.92
C LYS A 240 15.48 -4.66 -8.83
N ARG A 241 15.77 -5.15 -7.62
CA ARG A 241 16.81 -6.15 -7.42
C ARG A 241 16.48 -7.48 -8.09
N PHE A 242 15.21 -7.91 -8.00
CA PHE A 242 14.71 -9.11 -8.69
C PHE A 242 14.91 -9.02 -10.21
N PHE A 243 14.47 -7.92 -10.83
CA PHE A 243 14.65 -7.72 -12.26
C PHE A 243 16.11 -7.54 -12.67
N TYR A 244 16.92 -6.88 -11.83
CA TYR A 244 18.36 -6.77 -12.06
C TYR A 244 19.05 -8.15 -12.04
N MET A 245 18.70 -9.02 -11.09
CA MET A 245 19.24 -10.38 -11.05
C MET A 245 18.87 -11.19 -12.30
N ILE A 246 17.63 -11.10 -12.75
CA ILE A 246 17.20 -11.76 -14.00
C ILE A 246 18.02 -11.25 -15.18
N LYS A 247 18.21 -9.93 -15.31
CA LYS A 247 19.02 -9.35 -16.40
C LYS A 247 20.51 -9.72 -16.35
N ARG A 248 21.04 -10.10 -15.19
CA ARG A 248 22.45 -10.47 -15.02
C ARG A 248 22.73 -11.95 -15.26
N ILE A 249 21.74 -12.81 -15.13
CA ILE A 249 21.89 -14.26 -15.33
C ILE A 249 22.02 -14.58 -16.83
N TYR A 250 21.71 -13.63 -17.68
CA TYR A 250 21.69 -13.73 -19.14
C TYR A 250 22.32 -12.51 -19.82
#